data_52a09d7b30fabb3d811faa20e20770cc
#
_entry.id   52a09d7b30fabb3d811faa20e20770cc
#
_cell.length_a   1.000
_cell.length_b   1.000
_cell.length_c   1.000
_cell.angle_alpha   90.00
_cell.angle_beta   90.00
_cell.angle_gamma   90.00
#
_symmetry.space_group_name_H-M   'P 1'
#
loop_
_entity.id
_entity.type
_entity.pdbx_description
1 polymer ?
#
loop_
_entity_poly.entity_id
_entity_poly.type
_entity_poly.pdbx_seq_one_letter_code
_entity_poly.pdbx_strand_id
1 'polypeptide(L)'
;MSLMNYMKFAPRILYKKGASPLYFVLFITKNCNARCGHCLLGSHERHTGELTIDEIEKVSRSMDDMIFFTPTGGEPFLRKDLPEIVKIFHKNNHAPNVGIPTNGSLTSRVVDGAREMLDACPDMDLHIDISIDGIGEDHDKFRGFKGLFDRAIRTYRELRVLEKYYPNFSACIQIAVSQYNHDRLNEIYDYLKTYVGVNTVFTLLLRGGPKDPAAKYTPPIDPKANQFDVDNYMDFHERLERENKARELTGYYKLPFGDFINAKRIIRPKLITQMVKERRFVIPCYAGSLGGNMFANGDVMACELMGEEQVLGNVRDYDYDFKKIWRSQKADEVREWISKTKCYCTYECFMTVNILFNPLMYPVILKEWATLKWAQLRHGLSPEVMESAPRAVESYRVEI
;
A
#
# COMPACT_ATOMS: atom_id res chain seq x y z
N MET A 1 19.63 0.60 -3.27
CA MET A 1 19.87 -0.20 -4.51
C MET A 1 20.28 0.69 -5.68
N SER A 2 21.14 0.20 -6.62
CA SER A 2 21.52 0.95 -7.83
C SER A 2 20.43 0.81 -8.91
N LEU A 3 20.36 1.77 -9.86
CA LEU A 3 19.49 1.72 -11.02
C LEU A 3 19.65 0.41 -11.83
N MET A 4 20.88 -0.09 -11.89
CA MET A 4 21.19 -1.37 -12.58
C MET A 4 20.39 -2.55 -12.05
N ASN A 5 20.09 -2.59 -10.74
CA ASN A 5 19.31 -3.66 -10.14
C ASN A 5 17.86 -3.68 -10.61
N TYR A 6 17.32 -2.54 -11.05
CA TYR A 6 15.97 -2.47 -11.61
C TYR A 6 15.93 -2.80 -13.11
N MET A 7 17.03 -2.63 -13.84
CA MET A 7 17.10 -2.93 -15.28
C MET A 7 16.84 -4.42 -15.59
N LYS A 8 17.18 -5.33 -14.68
CA LYS A 8 16.87 -6.77 -14.83
C LYS A 8 15.37 -7.07 -15.00
N PHE A 9 14.50 -6.15 -14.57
CA PHE A 9 13.06 -6.31 -14.70
C PHE A 9 12.49 -5.79 -16.04
N ALA A 10 13.28 -5.08 -16.84
CA ALA A 10 12.82 -4.50 -18.10
C ALA A 10 12.20 -5.53 -19.06
N PRO A 11 12.77 -6.73 -19.28
CA PRO A 11 12.14 -7.74 -20.13
C PRO A 11 10.74 -8.15 -19.61
N ARG A 12 10.57 -8.30 -18.28
CA ARG A 12 9.29 -8.68 -17.68
C ARG A 12 8.24 -7.58 -17.84
N ILE A 13 8.65 -6.31 -17.72
CA ILE A 13 7.79 -5.14 -17.94
C ILE A 13 7.32 -5.06 -19.39
N LEU A 14 8.18 -5.41 -20.35
CA LEU A 14 7.86 -5.38 -21.77
C LEU A 14 6.98 -6.56 -22.20
N TYR A 15 7.38 -7.78 -21.86
CA TYR A 15 6.71 -9.00 -22.32
C TYR A 15 5.51 -9.43 -21.45
N LYS A 16 5.48 -9.07 -20.17
CA LYS A 16 4.37 -9.28 -19.22
C LYS A 16 3.85 -10.71 -19.08
N LYS A 17 4.60 -11.72 -19.53
CA LYS A 17 4.18 -13.12 -19.51
C LYS A 17 5.24 -14.01 -18.85
N GLY A 18 4.76 -15.08 -18.23
CA GLY A 18 5.59 -16.24 -17.85
C GLY A 18 6.39 -16.10 -16.57
N ALA A 19 6.62 -14.92 -16.03
CA ALA A 19 7.28 -14.69 -14.75
C ALA A 19 6.28 -14.36 -13.64
N SER A 20 6.66 -14.57 -12.39
CA SER A 20 5.87 -14.19 -11.20
C SER A 20 5.64 -12.68 -11.14
N PRO A 21 4.65 -12.16 -10.38
CA PRO A 21 4.36 -10.75 -10.32
C PRO A 21 5.55 -9.93 -9.78
N LEU A 22 5.72 -8.70 -10.29
CA LEU A 22 6.70 -7.74 -9.77
C LEU A 22 6.20 -7.02 -8.52
N TYR A 23 4.89 -6.93 -8.37
CA TYR A 23 4.19 -6.43 -7.18
C TYR A 23 3.36 -7.57 -6.61
N PHE A 24 3.75 -8.07 -5.46
CA PHE A 24 3.08 -9.19 -4.82
C PHE A 24 2.45 -8.80 -3.50
N VAL A 25 1.14 -9.05 -3.37
CA VAL A 25 0.37 -8.85 -2.14
C VAL A 25 0.09 -10.21 -1.52
N LEU A 26 0.57 -10.45 -0.33
CA LEU A 26 0.34 -11.67 0.42
C LEU A 26 -0.53 -11.39 1.64
N PHE A 27 -1.76 -11.88 1.62
CA PHE A 27 -2.61 -11.89 2.81
C PHE A 27 -2.12 -13.00 3.74
N ILE A 28 -1.25 -12.66 4.68
CA ILE A 28 -0.63 -13.67 5.57
C ILE A 28 -1.59 -14.22 6.61
N THR A 29 -2.66 -13.47 6.92
CA THR A 29 -3.71 -13.86 7.87
C THR A 29 -5.04 -13.20 7.52
N LYS A 30 -6.15 -13.85 7.81
CA LYS A 30 -7.50 -13.24 7.82
C LYS A 30 -7.89 -12.73 9.22
N ASN A 31 -7.14 -13.11 10.26
CA ASN A 31 -7.42 -12.73 11.64
C ASN A 31 -7.14 -11.25 11.87
N CYS A 32 -8.04 -10.55 12.54
CA CYS A 32 -7.90 -9.14 12.91
C CYS A 32 -8.51 -8.89 14.28
N ASN A 33 -7.91 -7.98 15.02
CA ASN A 33 -8.41 -7.52 16.31
C ASN A 33 -9.27 -6.25 16.23
N ALA A 34 -9.37 -5.64 15.04
CA ALA A 34 -10.31 -4.54 14.75
C ALA A 34 -11.55 -5.06 14.00
N ARG A 35 -12.62 -4.25 13.97
CA ARG A 35 -13.92 -4.61 13.38
C ARG A 35 -14.42 -3.51 12.45
N CYS A 36 -13.55 -3.06 11.55
CA CYS A 36 -13.84 -1.95 10.65
C CYS A 36 -15.09 -2.21 9.79
N GLY A 37 -16.01 -1.24 9.75
CA GLY A 37 -17.18 -1.29 8.87
C GLY A 37 -16.80 -1.31 7.39
N HIS A 38 -15.70 -0.63 7.04
CA HIS A 38 -15.17 -0.54 5.68
C HIS A 38 -14.26 -1.74 5.27
N CYS A 39 -14.13 -2.78 6.09
CA CYS A 39 -13.25 -3.91 5.82
C CYS A 39 -13.73 -4.74 4.62
N LEU A 40 -12.83 -5.00 3.66
CA LEU A 40 -13.10 -5.83 2.49
C LEU A 40 -13.09 -7.33 2.81
N LEU A 41 -12.35 -7.75 3.84
CA LEU A 41 -12.26 -9.16 4.24
C LEU A 41 -13.50 -9.65 4.99
N GLY A 42 -14.34 -8.73 5.47
CA GLY A 42 -15.71 -8.94 5.93
C GLY A 42 -15.92 -9.80 7.17
N SER A 43 -15.13 -10.82 7.37
CA SER A 43 -15.28 -11.78 8.47
C SER A 43 -14.44 -11.38 9.69
N HIS A 44 -15.08 -11.44 10.87
CA HIS A 44 -14.41 -11.26 12.16
C HIS A 44 -14.30 -12.58 12.94
N GLU A 45 -14.62 -13.69 12.29
CA GLU A 45 -14.46 -15.02 12.84
C GLU A 45 -12.97 -15.41 12.85
N ARG A 46 -12.61 -16.28 13.77
CA ARG A 46 -11.25 -16.83 13.79
C ARG A 46 -11.06 -17.75 12.61
N HIS A 47 -10.15 -17.40 11.74
CA HIS A 47 -9.79 -18.21 10.59
C HIS A 47 -8.71 -19.22 10.97
N THR A 48 -8.87 -20.44 10.45
CA THR A 48 -7.92 -21.55 10.56
C THR A 48 -7.50 -21.99 9.15
N GLY A 49 -6.47 -22.82 9.04
CA GLY A 49 -6.01 -23.31 7.75
C GLY A 49 -5.14 -22.32 6.96
N GLU A 50 -4.66 -21.27 7.61
CA GLU A 50 -3.68 -20.35 7.02
C GLU A 50 -2.38 -21.10 6.69
N LEU A 51 -1.67 -20.64 5.66
CA LEU A 51 -0.37 -21.20 5.29
C LEU A 51 0.61 -21.09 6.45
N THR A 52 1.31 -22.19 6.72
CA THR A 52 2.45 -22.21 7.65
C THR A 52 3.67 -21.51 7.07
N ILE A 53 4.65 -21.20 7.90
CA ILE A 53 5.91 -20.60 7.45
C ILE A 53 6.64 -21.49 6.42
N ASP A 54 6.64 -22.81 6.61
CA ASP A 54 7.26 -23.77 5.70
C ASP A 54 6.55 -23.81 4.33
N GLU A 55 5.20 -23.72 4.32
CA GLU A 55 4.42 -23.63 3.10
C GLU A 55 4.72 -22.32 2.35
N ILE A 56 4.78 -21.19 3.07
CA ILE A 56 5.14 -19.88 2.50
C ILE A 56 6.55 -19.90 1.93
N GLU A 57 7.52 -20.53 2.60
CA GLU A 57 8.88 -20.66 2.08
C GLU A 57 8.94 -21.48 0.80
N LYS A 58 8.20 -22.59 0.70
CA LYS A 58 8.09 -23.39 -0.53
C LYS A 58 7.52 -22.55 -1.69
N VAL A 59 6.45 -21.79 -1.43
CA VAL A 59 5.86 -20.87 -2.43
C VAL A 59 6.90 -19.85 -2.88
N SER A 60 7.55 -19.17 -1.95
CA SER A 60 8.58 -18.17 -2.23
C SER A 60 9.68 -18.72 -3.12
N ARG A 61 10.22 -19.91 -2.84
CA ARG A 61 11.25 -20.58 -3.66
C ARG A 61 10.80 -20.89 -5.10
N SER A 62 9.50 -21.02 -5.33
CA SER A 62 8.93 -21.24 -6.67
C SER A 62 8.75 -19.95 -7.48
N MET A 63 8.86 -18.78 -6.84
CA MET A 63 8.66 -17.47 -7.46
C MET A 63 9.97 -16.87 -7.99
N ASP A 64 9.86 -15.93 -8.89
CA ASP A 64 10.98 -15.13 -9.38
C ASP A 64 11.18 -13.88 -8.51
N ASP A 65 12.27 -13.13 -8.76
CA ASP A 65 12.53 -11.83 -8.13
C ASP A 65 11.35 -10.88 -8.27
N MET A 66 11.15 -10.02 -7.28
CA MET A 66 10.08 -9.01 -7.30
C MET A 66 10.61 -7.61 -6.96
N ILE A 67 9.81 -6.58 -7.16
CA ILE A 67 10.16 -5.19 -6.83
C ILE A 67 9.44 -4.75 -5.54
N PHE A 68 8.17 -5.12 -5.40
CA PHE A 68 7.35 -4.75 -4.25
C PHE A 68 6.73 -5.99 -3.62
N PHE A 69 6.86 -6.08 -2.30
CA PHE A 69 6.22 -7.09 -1.49
C PHE A 69 5.34 -6.42 -0.41
N THR A 70 4.09 -6.84 -0.32
CA THR A 70 3.15 -6.32 0.67
C THR A 70 2.54 -7.47 1.46
N PRO A 71 3.16 -7.89 2.58
CA PRO A 71 2.49 -8.76 3.53
C PRO A 71 1.38 -7.98 4.23
N THR A 72 0.16 -8.48 4.12
CA THR A 72 -1.06 -7.82 4.58
C THR A 72 -2.04 -8.86 5.15
N GLY A 73 -3.30 -8.49 5.32
CA GLY A 73 -4.35 -9.41 5.75
C GLY A 73 -5.39 -8.73 6.61
N GLY A 74 -5.82 -9.40 7.69
CA GLY A 74 -6.56 -8.78 8.77
C GLY A 74 -5.66 -7.77 9.50
N GLU A 75 -4.98 -8.22 10.56
CA GLU A 75 -3.89 -7.44 11.17
C GLU A 75 -2.59 -8.27 11.07
N PRO A 76 -1.65 -7.89 10.21
CA PRO A 76 -0.44 -8.67 9.96
C PRO A 76 0.39 -8.93 11.22
N PHE A 77 0.46 -7.98 12.12
CA PHE A 77 1.23 -8.12 13.37
C PHE A 77 0.57 -9.01 14.43
N LEU A 78 -0.61 -9.57 14.18
CA LEU A 78 -1.12 -10.70 14.97
C LEU A 78 -0.32 -11.97 14.67
N ARG A 79 0.23 -12.10 13.49
CA ARG A 79 1.08 -13.21 13.08
C ARG A 79 2.50 -13.00 13.58
N LYS A 80 2.96 -13.87 14.51
CA LYS A 80 4.24 -13.71 15.20
C LYS A 80 5.45 -13.92 14.28
N ASP A 81 5.29 -14.72 13.23
CA ASP A 81 6.31 -15.05 12.24
C ASP A 81 6.32 -14.09 11.03
N LEU A 82 5.64 -12.94 11.11
CA LEU A 82 5.70 -11.90 10.07
C LEU A 82 7.14 -11.48 9.72
N PRO A 83 8.05 -11.21 10.69
CA PRO A 83 9.42 -10.87 10.34
C PRO A 83 10.12 -11.98 9.55
N GLU A 84 9.87 -13.25 9.90
CA GLU A 84 10.44 -14.39 9.17
C GLU A 84 9.89 -14.49 7.74
N ILE A 85 8.59 -14.24 7.55
CA ILE A 85 7.99 -14.19 6.20
C ILE A 85 8.70 -13.13 5.34
N VAL A 86 8.95 -11.95 5.88
CA VAL A 86 9.65 -10.87 5.17
C VAL A 86 11.07 -11.29 4.81
N LYS A 87 11.82 -11.88 5.75
CA LYS A 87 13.17 -12.40 5.51
C LYS A 87 13.20 -13.47 4.42
N ILE A 88 12.22 -14.38 4.38
CA ILE A 88 12.08 -15.40 3.35
C ILE A 88 11.95 -14.77 1.95
N PHE A 89 11.02 -13.81 1.78
CA PHE A 89 10.84 -13.15 0.48
C PHE A 89 12.00 -12.24 0.10
N HIS A 90 12.65 -11.62 1.07
CA HIS A 90 13.88 -10.87 0.81
C HIS A 90 15.00 -11.78 0.32
N LYS A 91 15.22 -12.92 0.97
CA LYS A 91 16.25 -13.90 0.62
C LYS A 91 16.00 -14.59 -0.72
N ASN A 92 14.80 -15.09 -0.94
CA ASN A 92 14.48 -15.95 -2.08
C ASN A 92 14.09 -15.18 -3.35
N ASN A 93 13.47 -14.00 -3.18
CA ASN A 93 12.88 -13.23 -4.27
C ASN A 93 13.46 -11.81 -4.38
N HIS A 94 14.52 -11.51 -3.62
CA HIS A 94 15.24 -10.24 -3.64
C HIS A 94 14.28 -9.04 -3.58
N ALA A 95 13.22 -9.13 -2.74
CA ALA A 95 12.23 -8.07 -2.57
C ALA A 95 12.86 -6.81 -1.93
N PRO A 96 13.11 -5.74 -2.70
CA PRO A 96 13.83 -4.57 -2.19
C PRO A 96 12.92 -3.57 -1.49
N ASN A 97 11.62 -3.61 -1.75
CA ASN A 97 10.67 -2.68 -1.18
C ASN A 97 9.55 -3.47 -0.50
N VAL A 98 9.42 -3.31 0.80
CA VAL A 98 8.39 -3.99 1.60
C VAL A 98 7.50 -2.95 2.27
N GLY A 99 6.18 -3.08 2.07
CA GLY A 99 5.18 -2.23 2.69
C GLY A 99 4.20 -3.04 3.54
N ILE A 100 4.05 -2.68 4.80
CA ILE A 100 3.20 -3.42 5.75
C ILE A 100 2.14 -2.49 6.33
N PRO A 101 0.86 -2.64 5.94
CA PRO A 101 -0.22 -1.93 6.58
C PRO A 101 -0.51 -2.52 7.96
N THR A 102 -0.84 -1.68 8.93
CA THR A 102 -1.25 -2.09 10.28
C THR A 102 -2.29 -1.15 10.86
N ASN A 103 -3.16 -1.66 11.71
CA ASN A 103 -4.06 -0.83 12.50
C ASN A 103 -3.34 -0.11 13.67
N GLY A 104 -2.08 -0.45 13.93
CA GLY A 104 -1.25 0.17 14.93
C GLY A 104 -1.59 -0.18 16.39
N SER A 105 -2.48 -1.15 16.63
CA SER A 105 -2.92 -1.48 17.99
C SER A 105 -1.88 -2.22 18.84
N LEU A 106 -0.88 -2.84 18.21
CA LEU A 106 0.09 -3.74 18.82
C LEU A 106 1.48 -3.11 18.86
N THR A 107 1.61 -1.93 19.51
CA THR A 107 2.81 -1.08 19.47
C THR A 107 4.13 -1.86 19.60
N SER A 108 4.33 -2.60 20.66
CA SER A 108 5.59 -3.34 20.89
C SER A 108 5.88 -4.33 19.77
N ARG A 109 4.87 -5.10 19.31
CA ARG A 109 5.06 -6.05 18.20
C ARG A 109 5.43 -5.36 16.89
N VAL A 110 4.80 -4.21 16.62
CA VAL A 110 5.08 -3.44 15.39
C VAL A 110 6.50 -2.91 15.42
N VAL A 111 6.92 -2.30 16.54
CA VAL A 111 8.25 -1.70 16.67
C VAL A 111 9.35 -2.77 16.72
N ASP A 112 9.16 -3.82 17.51
CA ASP A 112 10.15 -4.91 17.61
C ASP A 112 10.27 -5.69 16.31
N GLY A 113 9.12 -5.98 15.65
CA GLY A 113 9.11 -6.63 14.34
C GLY A 113 9.76 -5.78 13.26
N ALA A 114 9.55 -4.45 13.26
CA ALA A 114 10.21 -3.54 12.34
C ALA A 114 11.72 -3.58 12.51
N ARG A 115 12.20 -3.50 13.77
CA ARG A 115 13.63 -3.59 14.09
C ARG A 115 14.23 -4.91 13.62
N GLU A 116 13.58 -6.03 13.92
CA GLU A 116 14.03 -7.36 13.52
C GLU A 116 14.17 -7.49 11.98
N MET A 117 13.20 -6.98 11.23
CA MET A 117 13.25 -6.99 9.77
C MET A 117 14.38 -6.10 9.22
N LEU A 118 14.58 -4.91 9.77
CA LEU A 118 15.61 -3.97 9.35
C LEU A 118 17.02 -4.47 9.68
N ASP A 119 17.23 -5.06 10.84
CA ASP A 119 18.51 -5.66 11.22
C ASP A 119 18.89 -6.85 10.32
N ALA A 120 17.88 -7.66 9.95
CA ALA A 120 18.10 -8.84 9.13
C ALA A 120 18.24 -8.52 7.63
N CYS A 121 17.64 -7.43 7.15
CA CYS A 121 17.57 -7.07 5.72
C CYS A 121 18.01 -5.60 5.51
N PRO A 122 19.30 -5.26 5.72
CA PRO A 122 19.76 -3.88 5.73
C PRO A 122 19.72 -3.17 4.36
N ASP A 123 19.60 -3.92 3.27
CA ASP A 123 19.47 -3.40 1.90
C ASP A 123 18.02 -3.36 1.38
N MET A 124 17.05 -3.67 2.25
CA MET A 124 15.62 -3.59 1.98
C MET A 124 15.05 -2.25 2.47
N ASP A 125 14.29 -1.57 1.64
CA ASP A 125 13.48 -0.43 2.04
C ASP A 125 12.17 -0.91 2.68
N LEU A 126 11.97 -0.63 3.96
CA LEU A 126 10.77 -0.96 4.73
C LEU A 126 9.92 0.27 4.98
N HIS A 127 8.63 0.20 4.70
CA HIS A 127 7.67 1.16 5.20
C HIS A 127 6.53 0.47 5.93
N ILE A 128 6.10 1.08 7.04
CA ILE A 128 4.95 0.63 7.81
C ILE A 128 3.88 1.71 7.73
N ASP A 129 2.72 1.32 7.19
CA ASP A 129 1.59 2.20 6.94
C ASP A 129 0.57 2.04 8.08
N ILE A 130 0.57 3.00 9.01
CA ILE A 130 -0.38 3.01 10.13
C ILE A 130 -1.70 3.59 9.62
N SER A 131 -2.75 2.84 9.79
CA SER A 131 -4.09 3.21 9.32
C SER A 131 -4.76 4.19 10.28
N ILE A 132 -5.03 5.42 9.83
CA ILE A 132 -5.76 6.45 10.59
C ILE A 132 -6.83 7.06 9.68
N ASP A 133 -8.11 6.87 10.00
CA ASP A 133 -9.24 7.30 9.15
C ASP A 133 -10.09 8.42 9.77
N GLY A 134 -9.76 8.88 10.96
CA GLY A 134 -10.46 9.91 11.70
C GLY A 134 -9.66 10.39 12.89
N ILE A 135 -10.24 11.25 13.72
CA ILE A 135 -9.62 11.80 14.92
C ILE A 135 -10.34 11.22 16.14
N GLY A 136 -9.57 10.73 17.13
CA GLY A 136 -10.08 10.24 18.41
C GLY A 136 -11.17 9.16 18.25
N GLU A 137 -12.33 9.41 18.86
CA GLU A 137 -13.45 8.47 18.88
C GLU A 137 -14.04 8.17 17.49
N ASP A 138 -13.95 9.07 16.52
CA ASP A 138 -14.42 8.82 15.16
C ASP A 138 -13.59 7.71 14.51
N HIS A 139 -12.26 7.76 14.67
CA HIS A 139 -11.39 6.67 14.22
C HIS A 139 -11.76 5.34 14.88
N ASP A 140 -11.96 5.36 16.21
CA ASP A 140 -12.33 4.17 16.98
C ASP A 140 -13.65 3.56 16.49
N LYS A 141 -14.65 4.40 16.20
CA LYS A 141 -15.95 3.96 15.64
C LYS A 141 -15.79 3.35 14.25
N PHE A 142 -15.05 4.01 13.35
CA PHE A 142 -14.83 3.50 11.98
C PHE A 142 -14.12 2.16 11.96
N ARG A 143 -13.18 1.98 12.90
CA ARG A 143 -12.38 0.77 13.04
C ARG A 143 -12.99 -0.28 13.99
N GLY A 144 -14.07 0.08 14.69
CA GLY A 144 -14.75 -0.81 15.64
C GLY A 144 -13.84 -1.30 16.77
N PHE A 145 -12.96 -0.42 17.29
CA PHE A 145 -12.00 -0.75 18.34
C PHE A 145 -11.75 0.48 19.22
N LYS A 146 -12.32 0.47 20.41
CA LYS A 146 -12.17 1.56 21.40
C LYS A 146 -10.72 1.77 21.83
N GLY A 147 -10.24 3.03 21.77
CA GLY A 147 -8.88 3.43 22.13
C GLY A 147 -7.84 3.06 21.08
N LEU A 148 -8.27 2.73 19.86
CA LEU A 148 -7.36 2.41 18.77
C LEU A 148 -6.58 3.63 18.31
N PHE A 149 -7.22 4.79 18.24
CA PHE A 149 -6.59 6.03 17.81
C PHE A 149 -5.32 6.32 18.62
N ASP A 150 -5.43 6.33 19.94
CA ASP A 150 -4.30 6.62 20.83
C ASP A 150 -3.18 5.59 20.68
N ARG A 151 -3.53 4.31 20.51
CA ARG A 151 -2.55 3.23 20.29
C ARG A 151 -1.84 3.42 18.95
N ALA A 152 -2.57 3.72 17.88
CA ALA A 152 -2.02 3.94 16.56
C ALA A 152 -1.07 5.16 16.53
N ILE A 153 -1.46 6.27 17.20
CA ILE A 153 -0.60 7.44 17.35
C ILE A 153 0.67 7.09 18.14
N ARG A 154 0.55 6.33 19.24
CA ARG A 154 1.72 5.87 19.98
C ARG A 154 2.64 5.03 19.09
N THR A 155 2.09 4.05 18.37
CA THR A 155 2.85 3.20 17.47
C THR A 155 3.57 4.03 16.41
N TYR A 156 2.89 5.01 15.80
CA TYR A 156 3.50 5.91 14.85
C TYR A 156 4.68 6.68 15.46
N ARG A 157 4.51 7.27 16.64
CA ARG A 157 5.56 8.02 17.32
C ARG A 157 6.78 7.16 17.63
N GLU A 158 6.60 5.94 18.10
CA GLU A 158 7.70 5.01 18.38
C GLU A 158 8.43 4.59 17.10
N LEU A 159 7.71 4.34 16.00
CA LEU A 159 8.31 4.09 14.69
C LEU A 159 9.07 5.31 14.14
N ARG A 160 8.59 6.52 14.39
CA ARG A 160 9.33 7.76 14.04
C ARG A 160 10.66 7.88 14.78
N VAL A 161 10.76 7.35 15.99
CA VAL A 161 12.06 7.25 16.68
C VAL A 161 12.96 6.25 15.96
N LEU A 162 12.43 5.11 15.52
CA LEU A 162 13.18 4.09 14.78
C LEU A 162 13.77 4.62 13.46
N GLU A 163 13.05 5.50 12.76
CA GLU A 163 13.54 6.14 11.52
C GLU A 163 14.88 6.90 11.69
N LYS A 164 15.21 7.32 12.90
CA LYS A 164 16.49 8.03 13.16
C LYS A 164 17.70 7.09 13.08
N TYR A 165 17.47 5.81 13.27
CA TYR A 165 18.52 4.78 13.30
C TYR A 165 18.61 3.98 11.99
N TYR A 166 17.52 3.96 11.21
CA TYR A 166 17.42 3.17 9.98
C TYR A 166 17.04 4.08 8.79
N PRO A 167 18.01 4.49 7.95
CA PRO A 167 17.75 5.37 6.81
C PRO A 167 16.86 4.73 5.74
N ASN A 168 16.78 3.40 5.70
CA ASN A 168 15.95 2.59 4.81
C ASN A 168 14.58 2.27 5.42
N PHE A 169 14.16 2.98 6.47
CA PHE A 169 12.85 2.83 7.11
C PHE A 169 12.02 4.10 7.00
N SER A 170 10.69 3.94 6.83
CA SER A 170 9.72 5.02 6.87
C SER A 170 8.45 4.60 7.59
N ALA A 171 8.03 5.40 8.57
CA ALA A 171 6.69 5.31 9.17
C ALA A 171 5.74 6.24 8.40
N CYS A 172 4.62 5.68 7.91
CA CYS A 172 3.66 6.39 7.09
C CYS A 172 2.27 6.34 7.72
N ILE A 173 1.44 7.33 7.45
CA ILE A 173 0.01 7.25 7.73
C ILE A 173 -0.73 6.88 6.45
N GLN A 174 -1.67 5.94 6.55
CA GLN A 174 -2.59 5.58 5.49
C GLN A 174 -4.02 5.92 5.90
N ILE A 175 -4.71 6.68 5.06
CA ILE A 175 -6.12 7.06 5.27
C ILE A 175 -6.97 6.26 4.27
N ALA A 176 -7.84 5.39 4.77
CA ALA A 176 -8.87 4.76 3.95
C ALA A 176 -10.01 5.77 3.74
N VAL A 177 -10.07 6.34 2.54
CA VAL A 177 -11.08 7.33 2.16
C VAL A 177 -12.40 6.63 1.87
N SER A 178 -13.43 7.00 2.60
CA SER A 178 -14.77 6.40 2.55
C SER A 178 -15.84 7.49 2.71
N GLN A 179 -17.10 7.09 2.66
CA GLN A 179 -18.23 8.01 2.95
C GLN A 179 -18.19 8.60 4.36
N TYR A 180 -17.43 8.03 5.27
CA TYR A 180 -17.34 8.52 6.65
C TYR A 180 -16.36 9.69 6.84
N ASN A 181 -15.41 9.90 5.90
CA ASN A 181 -14.33 10.85 6.12
C ASN A 181 -13.88 11.62 4.87
N HIS A 182 -14.50 11.41 3.70
CA HIS A 182 -14.06 12.03 2.45
C HIS A 182 -14.11 13.56 2.46
N ASP A 183 -15.03 14.15 3.21
CA ASP A 183 -15.22 15.58 3.37
C ASP A 183 -14.36 16.21 4.48
N ARG A 184 -13.66 15.37 5.27
CA ARG A 184 -12.83 15.77 6.42
C ARG A 184 -11.35 15.46 6.25
N LEU A 185 -10.90 15.13 5.04
CA LEU A 185 -9.50 14.72 4.81
C LEU A 185 -8.50 15.80 5.22
N ASN A 186 -8.79 17.05 4.90
CA ASN A 186 -7.95 18.17 5.28
C ASN A 186 -7.91 18.39 6.80
N GLU A 187 -9.05 18.27 7.49
CA GLU A 187 -9.14 18.37 8.96
C GLU A 187 -8.30 17.26 9.63
N ILE A 188 -8.47 16.01 9.19
CA ILE A 188 -7.72 14.87 9.71
C ILE A 188 -6.23 15.08 9.50
N TYR A 189 -5.83 15.52 8.32
CA TYR A 189 -4.43 15.75 7.98
C TYR A 189 -3.84 16.92 8.77
N ASP A 190 -4.57 18.04 8.96
CA ASP A 190 -4.12 19.17 9.78
C ASP A 190 -3.86 18.73 11.21
N TYR A 191 -4.77 17.95 11.78
CA TYR A 191 -4.57 17.38 13.11
C TYR A 191 -3.30 16.51 13.17
N LEU A 192 -3.14 15.59 12.21
CA LEU A 192 -2.00 14.68 12.17
C LEU A 192 -0.67 15.43 11.94
N LYS A 193 -0.67 16.45 11.08
CA LYS A 193 0.52 17.27 10.82
C LYS A 193 0.91 18.08 12.05
N THR A 194 -0.07 18.74 12.69
CA THR A 194 0.16 19.70 13.79
C THR A 194 0.46 18.99 15.11
N TYR A 195 -0.35 17.98 15.48
CA TYR A 195 -0.28 17.39 16.82
C TYR A 195 0.49 16.06 16.88
N VAL A 196 0.69 15.41 15.73
CA VAL A 196 1.38 14.13 15.66
C VAL A 196 2.75 14.25 14.96
N GLY A 197 2.94 15.27 14.12
CA GLY A 197 4.16 15.48 13.37
C GLY A 197 4.28 14.55 12.16
N VAL A 198 3.16 14.27 11.51
CA VAL A 198 3.12 13.42 10.32
C VAL A 198 3.75 14.12 9.12
N ASN A 199 4.67 13.42 8.44
CA ASN A 199 5.40 13.92 7.27
C ASN A 199 5.22 13.06 6.02
N THR A 200 4.43 12.00 6.11
CA THR A 200 4.15 11.09 4.99
C THR A 200 2.75 10.54 5.14
N VAL A 201 1.89 10.82 4.16
CA VAL A 201 0.50 10.38 4.12
C VAL A 201 0.19 9.71 2.80
N PHE A 202 -0.52 8.59 2.87
CA PHE A 202 -1.11 7.92 1.71
C PHE A 202 -2.62 7.85 1.89
N THR A 203 -3.32 7.83 0.78
CA THR A 203 -4.76 7.57 0.76
C THR A 203 -5.03 6.26 0.04
N LEU A 204 -6.13 5.65 0.40
CA LEU A 204 -6.68 4.47 -0.24
C LEU A 204 -8.19 4.69 -0.39
N LEU A 205 -8.67 4.87 -1.61
CA LEU A 205 -10.11 4.95 -1.84
C LEU A 205 -10.76 3.59 -1.56
N LEU A 206 -11.78 3.59 -0.71
CA LEU A 206 -12.52 2.38 -0.38
C LEU A 206 -13.20 1.82 -1.63
N ARG A 207 -13.06 0.54 -1.85
CA ARG A 207 -13.49 -0.19 -3.05
C ARG A 207 -14.01 -1.58 -2.68
N GLY A 208 -14.56 -2.28 -3.67
CA GLY A 208 -15.06 -3.64 -3.49
C GLY A 208 -16.36 -3.71 -2.70
N GLY A 209 -16.58 -4.79 -1.96
CA GLY A 209 -17.75 -5.03 -1.12
C GLY A 209 -17.39 -4.91 0.36
N PRO A 210 -17.35 -3.70 0.94
CA PRO A 210 -17.07 -3.55 2.37
C PRO A 210 -18.18 -4.19 3.20
N LYS A 211 -17.86 -4.55 4.44
CA LYS A 211 -18.83 -5.12 5.39
C LYS A 211 -20.03 -4.22 5.60
N ASP A 212 -19.82 -2.91 5.72
CA ASP A 212 -20.87 -1.91 5.71
C ASP A 212 -20.99 -1.32 4.30
N PRO A 213 -22.06 -1.62 3.55
CA PRO A 213 -22.27 -1.06 2.22
C PRO A 213 -22.32 0.47 2.20
N ALA A 214 -22.73 1.13 3.31
CA ALA A 214 -22.75 2.58 3.42
C ALA A 214 -21.36 3.20 3.45
N ALA A 215 -20.34 2.44 3.85
CA ALA A 215 -18.95 2.88 3.81
C ALA A 215 -18.40 2.96 2.38
N LYS A 216 -19.03 2.29 1.43
CA LYS A 216 -18.57 2.21 0.05
C LYS A 216 -18.60 3.58 -0.62
N TYR A 217 -17.45 3.99 -1.10
CA TYR A 217 -17.31 5.31 -1.70
C TYR A 217 -17.55 5.27 -3.21
N THR A 218 -16.93 4.46 -3.95
CA THR A 218 -17.36 4.13 -5.31
C THR A 218 -17.05 2.70 -5.66
N PRO A 219 -17.88 2.06 -6.41
CA PRO A 219 -17.46 1.01 -7.29
C PRO A 219 -17.20 1.60 -8.66
N PRO A 220 -16.01 1.48 -9.18
CA PRO A 220 -15.74 1.90 -10.55
C PRO A 220 -16.51 1.11 -11.60
N ILE A 221 -17.04 -0.06 -11.23
CA ILE A 221 -17.65 -1.03 -12.15
C ILE A 221 -19.17 -1.10 -12.01
N ASP A 222 -19.77 -0.50 -10.97
CA ASP A 222 -21.22 -0.50 -10.80
C ASP A 222 -21.84 0.77 -11.40
N PRO A 223 -22.51 0.68 -12.56
CA PRO A 223 -23.14 1.84 -13.18
C PRO A 223 -24.34 2.39 -12.36
N LYS A 224 -24.79 1.66 -11.34
CA LYS A 224 -25.87 2.07 -10.43
C LYS A 224 -25.38 2.71 -9.14
N ALA A 225 -24.08 2.75 -8.90
CA ALA A 225 -23.54 3.43 -7.73
C ALA A 225 -23.85 4.92 -7.79
N ASN A 226 -24.30 5.46 -6.66
CA ASN A 226 -24.56 6.87 -6.52
C ASN A 226 -23.37 7.70 -7.00
N GLN A 227 -23.66 8.84 -7.61
CA GLN A 227 -22.65 9.79 -8.06
C GLN A 227 -21.77 10.17 -6.87
N PHE A 228 -20.51 9.83 -6.97
CA PHE A 228 -19.50 10.11 -6.00
C PHE A 228 -18.83 11.42 -6.38
N ASP A 229 -18.82 12.35 -5.46
CA ASP A 229 -18.04 13.56 -5.59
C ASP A 229 -16.58 13.27 -5.20
N VAL A 230 -15.69 13.25 -6.19
CA VAL A 230 -14.24 13.07 -5.97
C VAL A 230 -13.53 14.40 -5.72
N ASP A 231 -14.25 15.53 -5.65
CA ASP A 231 -13.60 16.84 -5.56
C ASP A 231 -12.85 16.97 -4.24
N ASN A 232 -13.45 16.58 -3.11
CA ASN A 232 -12.74 16.57 -1.82
C ASN A 232 -11.46 15.73 -1.83
N TYR A 233 -11.50 14.57 -2.51
CA TYR A 233 -10.30 13.72 -2.68
C TYR A 233 -9.24 14.45 -3.51
N MET A 234 -9.64 15.11 -4.60
CA MET A 234 -8.70 15.86 -5.44
C MET A 234 -8.17 17.09 -4.73
N ASP A 235 -8.99 17.87 -4.06
CA ASP A 235 -8.57 19.06 -3.29
C ASP A 235 -7.50 18.69 -2.27
N PHE A 236 -7.70 17.57 -1.57
CA PHE A 236 -6.72 17.04 -0.64
C PHE A 236 -5.41 16.65 -1.35
N HIS A 237 -5.48 15.98 -2.48
CA HIS A 237 -4.29 15.59 -3.23
C HIS A 237 -3.57 16.77 -3.89
N GLU A 238 -4.28 17.81 -4.32
CA GLU A 238 -3.68 19.05 -4.80
C GLU A 238 -2.95 19.77 -3.67
N ARG A 239 -3.48 19.73 -2.46
CA ARG A 239 -2.76 20.20 -1.28
C ARG A 239 -1.49 19.41 -1.04
N LEU A 240 -1.54 18.07 -1.03
CA LEU A 240 -0.35 17.24 -0.88
C LEU A 240 0.66 17.47 -2.01
N GLU A 241 0.22 17.73 -3.24
CA GLU A 241 1.08 18.11 -4.36
C GLU A 241 1.80 19.44 -4.09
N ARG A 242 1.08 20.48 -3.61
CA ARG A 242 1.69 21.77 -3.24
C ARG A 242 2.73 21.61 -2.13
N GLU A 243 2.39 20.90 -1.06
CA GLU A 243 3.30 20.66 0.07
C GLU A 243 4.51 19.79 -0.35
N ASN A 244 4.32 18.85 -1.28
CA ASN A 244 5.41 18.07 -1.84
C ASN A 244 6.35 18.95 -2.69
N LYS A 245 5.81 19.84 -3.52
CA LYS A 245 6.59 20.83 -4.29
C LYS A 245 7.37 21.79 -3.38
N ALA A 246 6.80 22.14 -2.24
CA ALA A 246 7.43 22.93 -1.19
C ALA A 246 8.39 22.13 -0.28
N ARG A 247 8.52 20.82 -0.49
CA ARG A 247 9.29 19.86 0.34
C ARG A 247 8.87 19.80 1.81
N GLU A 248 7.68 20.18 2.13
CA GLU A 248 7.15 20.06 3.49
C GLU A 248 6.89 18.59 3.89
N LEU A 249 6.69 17.69 2.91
CA LEU A 249 6.48 16.27 3.12
C LEU A 249 7.84 15.51 3.08
N THR A 250 8.63 15.68 4.12
CA THR A 250 10.03 15.21 4.16
C THR A 250 10.19 13.69 4.03
N GLY A 251 9.21 12.90 4.51
CA GLY A 251 9.25 11.44 4.41
C GLY A 251 9.19 10.90 2.97
N TYR A 252 8.74 11.71 2.01
CA TYR A 252 8.67 11.29 0.60
C TYR A 252 10.02 11.21 -0.10
N TYR A 253 11.07 11.75 0.49
CA TYR A 253 12.41 11.88 -0.14
C TYR A 253 13.44 10.88 0.38
N LYS A 254 13.08 10.03 1.32
CA LYS A 254 14.00 9.06 1.94
C LYS A 254 14.39 7.90 1.03
N LEU A 255 13.50 7.51 0.12
CA LEU A 255 13.71 6.32 -0.71
C LEU A 255 14.62 6.60 -1.91
N PRO A 256 15.47 5.65 -2.32
CA PRO A 256 16.15 5.70 -3.60
C PRO A 256 15.13 5.91 -4.73
N PHE A 257 15.40 6.83 -5.65
CA PHE A 257 14.42 7.24 -6.67
C PHE A 257 13.11 7.84 -6.13
N GLY A 258 13.11 8.32 -4.89
CA GLY A 258 11.94 8.92 -4.25
C GLY A 258 11.23 9.96 -5.12
N ASP A 259 11.98 10.71 -5.93
CA ASP A 259 11.41 11.69 -6.85
C ASP A 259 10.52 11.08 -7.94
N PHE A 260 10.87 9.90 -8.49
CA PHE A 260 9.99 9.18 -9.43
C PHE A 260 8.75 8.64 -8.73
N ILE A 261 8.92 8.13 -7.52
CA ILE A 261 7.79 7.69 -6.69
C ILE A 261 6.88 8.87 -6.36
N ASN A 262 7.45 10.06 -6.12
CA ASN A 262 6.69 11.29 -5.87
C ASN A 262 5.94 11.75 -7.13
N ALA A 263 6.53 11.67 -8.32
CA ALA A 263 5.84 11.92 -9.57
C ALA A 263 4.63 10.98 -9.74
N LYS A 264 4.81 9.67 -9.47
CA LYS A 264 3.71 8.69 -9.47
C LYS A 264 2.61 9.04 -8.46
N ARG A 265 2.99 9.55 -7.26
CA ARG A 265 2.02 9.96 -6.23
C ARG A 265 1.15 11.15 -6.69
N ILE A 266 1.68 12.03 -7.53
CA ILE A 266 0.93 13.14 -8.14
C ILE A 266 0.05 12.65 -9.30
N ILE A 267 0.57 11.75 -10.14
CA ILE A 267 -0.16 11.23 -11.31
C ILE A 267 -1.35 10.36 -10.89
N ARG A 268 -1.17 9.51 -9.88
CA ARG A 268 -2.16 8.50 -9.47
C ARG A 268 -3.53 9.10 -9.10
N PRO A 269 -3.65 10.11 -8.24
CA PRO A 269 -4.95 10.73 -7.91
C PRO A 269 -5.63 11.35 -9.14
N LYS A 270 -4.86 11.98 -10.04
CA LYS A 270 -5.37 12.57 -11.28
C LYS A 270 -6.03 11.50 -12.17
N LEU A 271 -5.37 10.35 -12.35
CA LEU A 271 -5.93 9.24 -13.12
C LEU A 271 -7.15 8.61 -12.42
N ILE A 272 -7.11 8.45 -11.10
CA ILE A 272 -8.24 7.93 -10.32
C ILE A 272 -9.44 8.86 -10.46
N THR A 273 -9.25 10.16 -10.28
CA THR A 273 -10.31 11.17 -10.45
C THR A 273 -10.88 11.16 -11.86
N GLN A 274 -10.02 11.08 -12.86
CA GLN A 274 -10.46 10.97 -14.25
C GLN A 274 -11.32 9.73 -14.48
N MET A 275 -10.89 8.56 -13.99
CA MET A 275 -11.67 7.32 -14.11
C MET A 275 -13.03 7.41 -13.42
N VAL A 276 -13.09 8.05 -12.25
CA VAL A 276 -14.34 8.20 -11.50
C VAL A 276 -15.28 9.19 -12.19
N LYS A 277 -14.80 10.37 -12.59
CA LYS A 277 -15.62 11.41 -13.27
C LYS A 277 -16.11 10.97 -14.64
N GLU A 278 -15.22 10.38 -15.44
CA GLU A 278 -15.54 9.99 -16.80
C GLU A 278 -16.13 8.57 -16.90
N ARG A 279 -16.11 7.79 -15.81
CA ARG A 279 -16.61 6.40 -15.76
C ARG A 279 -16.07 5.54 -16.90
N ARG A 280 -14.80 5.69 -17.21
CA ARG A 280 -14.17 4.98 -18.32
C ARG A 280 -12.79 4.45 -17.98
N PHE A 281 -12.37 3.48 -18.76
CA PHE A 281 -11.00 2.99 -18.79
C PHE A 281 -10.04 4.11 -19.22
N VAL A 282 -9.00 4.33 -18.41
CA VAL A 282 -7.97 5.37 -18.66
C VAL A 282 -6.59 4.76 -18.85
N ILE A 283 -6.27 3.69 -18.13
CA ILE A 283 -4.97 3.03 -18.15
C ILE A 283 -5.14 1.51 -18.06
N PRO A 284 -4.34 0.71 -18.81
CA PRO A 284 -4.38 -0.75 -18.71
C PRO A 284 -4.12 -1.27 -17.32
N CYS A 285 -4.91 -2.27 -16.89
CA CYS A 285 -4.67 -3.00 -15.65
C CYS A 285 -3.72 -4.18 -15.89
N TYR A 286 -2.65 -4.26 -15.09
CA TYR A 286 -1.66 -5.34 -15.16
C TYR A 286 -1.81 -6.37 -14.03
N ALA A 287 -2.99 -6.44 -13.42
CA ALA A 287 -3.34 -7.55 -12.54
C ALA A 287 -3.25 -8.88 -13.28
N GLY A 288 -2.77 -9.92 -12.60
CA GLY A 288 -2.55 -11.23 -13.20
C GLY A 288 -1.31 -11.33 -14.11
N SER A 289 -0.59 -10.21 -14.34
CA SER A 289 0.65 -10.21 -15.12
C SER A 289 1.83 -9.65 -14.33
N LEU A 290 1.80 -8.35 -13.98
CA LEU A 290 2.86 -7.69 -13.21
C LEU A 290 2.47 -7.48 -11.75
N GLY A 291 1.18 -7.56 -11.42
CA GLY A 291 0.65 -7.57 -10.06
C GLY A 291 -0.15 -8.83 -9.78
N GLY A 292 -0.10 -9.33 -8.55
CA GLY A 292 -0.83 -10.52 -8.12
C GLY A 292 -0.97 -10.64 -6.62
N ASN A 293 -1.93 -11.45 -6.20
CA ASN A 293 -2.29 -11.65 -4.80
C ASN A 293 -2.28 -13.14 -4.45
N MET A 294 -1.96 -13.45 -3.21
CA MET A 294 -2.22 -14.75 -2.61
C MET A 294 -2.87 -14.56 -1.24
N PHE A 295 -3.91 -15.34 -0.98
CA PHE A 295 -4.62 -15.29 0.29
C PHE A 295 -4.03 -16.27 1.32
N ALA A 296 -4.35 -16.06 2.58
CA ALA A 296 -3.80 -16.82 3.69
C ALA A 296 -4.07 -18.34 3.62
N ASN A 297 -5.14 -18.75 2.95
CA ASN A 297 -5.48 -20.14 2.68
C ASN A 297 -4.73 -20.76 1.48
N GLY A 298 -3.93 -19.97 0.77
CA GLY A 298 -3.16 -20.43 -0.39
C GLY A 298 -3.80 -20.15 -1.75
N ASP A 299 -4.97 -19.51 -1.81
CA ASP A 299 -5.60 -19.14 -3.07
C ASP A 299 -4.82 -18.04 -3.78
N VAL A 300 -4.49 -18.26 -5.04
CA VAL A 300 -3.80 -17.30 -5.90
C VAL A 300 -4.82 -16.59 -6.77
N MET A 301 -4.74 -15.27 -6.82
CA MET A 301 -5.64 -14.43 -7.62
C MET A 301 -4.87 -13.36 -8.40
N ALA A 302 -5.43 -12.95 -9.52
CA ALA A 302 -4.93 -11.81 -10.27
C ALA A 302 -5.11 -10.48 -9.51
N CYS A 303 -6.25 -10.33 -8.81
CA CYS A 303 -6.61 -9.14 -8.04
C CYS A 303 -7.54 -9.52 -6.88
N GLU A 304 -7.39 -8.88 -5.73
CA GLU A 304 -8.21 -9.11 -4.52
C GLU A 304 -9.69 -8.69 -4.67
N LEU A 305 -10.01 -7.92 -5.71
CA LEU A 305 -11.37 -7.44 -5.97
C LEU A 305 -12.17 -8.39 -6.85
N MET A 306 -11.54 -9.46 -7.32
CA MET A 306 -12.19 -10.47 -8.15
C MET A 306 -12.97 -11.46 -7.29
N GLY A 307 -14.02 -12.06 -7.86
CA GLY A 307 -14.82 -13.07 -7.20
C GLY A 307 -14.13 -14.44 -7.10
N GLU A 308 -14.71 -15.34 -6.32
CA GLU A 308 -14.19 -16.69 -6.11
C GLU A 308 -14.06 -17.49 -7.42
N GLU A 309 -14.91 -17.23 -8.40
CA GLU A 309 -14.87 -17.83 -9.73
C GLU A 309 -13.60 -17.51 -10.52
N GLN A 310 -12.87 -16.47 -10.11
CA GLN A 310 -11.64 -15.99 -10.74
C GLN A 310 -10.37 -16.39 -9.95
N VAL A 311 -10.49 -17.28 -8.97
CA VAL A 311 -9.34 -17.91 -8.31
C VAL A 311 -8.57 -18.71 -9.36
N LEU A 312 -7.26 -18.46 -9.45
CA LEU A 312 -6.38 -19.10 -10.42
C LEU A 312 -6.02 -20.55 -10.03
N GLY A 313 -5.99 -20.81 -8.74
CA GLY A 313 -5.69 -22.09 -8.12
C GLY A 313 -5.23 -21.91 -6.67
N ASN A 314 -5.15 -23.02 -5.92
CA ASN A 314 -4.62 -23.04 -4.57
C ASN A 314 -3.20 -23.65 -4.57
N VAL A 315 -2.24 -23.04 -3.89
CA VAL A 315 -0.83 -23.49 -3.90
C VAL A 315 -0.65 -24.92 -3.38
N ARG A 316 -1.53 -25.40 -2.48
CA ARG A 316 -1.48 -26.76 -1.93
C ARG A 316 -1.80 -27.81 -2.99
N ASP A 317 -2.64 -27.48 -3.99
CA ASP A 317 -3.00 -28.38 -5.09
C ASP A 317 -1.89 -28.48 -6.17
N TYR A 318 -0.87 -27.62 -6.09
CA TYR A 318 0.23 -27.52 -7.06
C TYR A 318 1.61 -27.72 -6.43
N ASP A 319 1.70 -28.46 -5.32
CA ASP A 319 2.95 -28.71 -4.58
C ASP A 319 3.70 -27.42 -4.21
N TYR A 320 2.94 -26.36 -3.91
CA TYR A 320 3.44 -24.99 -3.60
C TYR A 320 4.19 -24.32 -4.76
N ASP A 321 4.03 -24.80 -5.98
CA ASP A 321 4.60 -24.16 -7.17
C ASP A 321 3.70 -23.04 -7.70
N PHE A 322 3.95 -21.83 -7.22
CA PHE A 322 3.22 -20.63 -7.65
C PHE A 322 3.27 -20.43 -9.18
N LYS A 323 4.40 -20.72 -9.82
CA LYS A 323 4.56 -20.52 -11.27
C LYS A 323 3.68 -21.46 -12.09
N LYS A 324 3.40 -22.67 -11.63
CA LYS A 324 2.44 -23.56 -12.30
C LYS A 324 1.06 -22.95 -12.35
N ILE A 325 0.58 -22.37 -11.22
CA ILE A 325 -0.70 -21.67 -11.17
C ILE A 325 -0.68 -20.43 -12.05
N TRP A 326 0.37 -19.61 -11.92
CA TRP A 326 0.51 -18.34 -12.62
C TRP A 326 0.61 -18.49 -14.15
N ARG A 327 1.04 -19.66 -14.64
CA ARG A 327 1.16 -20.01 -16.05
C ARG A 327 0.03 -20.93 -16.56
N SER A 328 -0.97 -21.19 -15.73
CA SER A 328 -2.09 -22.06 -16.09
C SER A 328 -2.98 -21.41 -17.16
N GLN A 329 -3.76 -22.25 -17.83
CA GLN A 329 -4.80 -21.78 -18.76
C GLN A 329 -5.79 -20.87 -18.06
N LYS A 330 -6.21 -21.19 -16.83
CA LYS A 330 -7.10 -20.33 -16.03
C LYS A 330 -6.54 -18.93 -15.81
N ALA A 331 -5.24 -18.83 -15.55
CA ALA A 331 -4.58 -17.53 -15.41
C ALA A 331 -4.57 -16.73 -16.73
N ASP A 332 -4.42 -17.40 -17.87
CA ASP A 332 -4.50 -16.75 -19.20
C ASP A 332 -5.93 -16.28 -19.51
N GLU A 333 -6.93 -17.08 -19.17
CA GLU A 333 -8.35 -16.71 -19.30
C GLU A 333 -8.69 -15.45 -18.48
N VAL A 334 -8.21 -15.38 -17.23
CA VAL A 334 -8.43 -14.20 -16.37
C VAL A 334 -7.70 -12.97 -16.91
N ARG A 335 -6.46 -13.10 -17.41
CA ARG A 335 -5.74 -12.00 -18.07
C ARG A 335 -6.46 -11.50 -19.30
N GLU A 336 -6.96 -12.41 -20.11
CA GLU A 336 -7.75 -12.09 -21.30
C GLU A 336 -9.03 -11.37 -20.93
N TRP A 337 -9.73 -11.83 -19.88
CA TRP A 337 -10.92 -11.17 -19.36
C TRP A 337 -10.60 -9.74 -18.91
N ILE A 338 -9.53 -9.52 -18.12
CA ILE A 338 -9.08 -8.18 -17.69
C ILE A 338 -8.86 -7.25 -18.91
N SER A 339 -8.20 -7.78 -19.95
CA SER A 339 -7.88 -7.01 -21.14
C SER A 339 -9.11 -6.71 -21.99
N LYS A 340 -9.97 -7.72 -22.26
CA LYS A 340 -11.18 -7.59 -23.10
C LYS A 340 -12.24 -6.68 -22.48
N THR A 341 -12.44 -6.81 -21.18
CA THR A 341 -13.40 -5.98 -20.44
C THR A 341 -12.87 -4.57 -20.17
N LYS A 342 -11.58 -4.31 -20.49
CA LYS A 342 -10.91 -3.06 -20.11
C LYS A 342 -11.08 -2.79 -18.62
N CYS A 343 -10.83 -3.80 -17.79
CA CYS A 343 -10.99 -3.72 -16.33
C CYS A 343 -10.25 -2.48 -15.81
N TYR A 344 -10.95 -1.64 -15.07
CA TYR A 344 -10.39 -0.46 -14.42
C TYR A 344 -10.99 -0.25 -13.04
N CYS A 345 -10.23 0.32 -12.15
CA CYS A 345 -10.67 0.59 -10.77
C CYS A 345 -9.75 1.61 -10.09
N THR A 346 -10.13 2.00 -8.89
CA THR A 346 -9.37 2.93 -8.05
C THR A 346 -8.33 2.25 -7.16
N TYR A 347 -8.00 0.98 -7.37
CA TYR A 347 -7.09 0.22 -6.52
C TYR A 347 -5.65 0.75 -6.61
N GLU A 348 -5.21 1.49 -5.60
CA GLU A 348 -3.96 2.24 -5.60
C GLU A 348 -2.72 1.37 -5.74
N CYS A 349 -2.71 0.15 -5.17
CA CYS A 349 -1.58 -0.78 -5.34
C CYS A 349 -1.38 -1.12 -6.81
N PHE A 350 -2.45 -1.55 -7.50
CA PHE A 350 -2.36 -1.86 -8.93
C PHE A 350 -2.27 -0.61 -9.80
N MET A 351 -2.82 0.53 -9.40
CA MET A 351 -2.53 1.79 -10.08
C MET A 351 -1.04 2.12 -10.04
N THR A 352 -0.34 1.79 -8.95
CA THR A 352 1.12 1.90 -8.89
C THR A 352 1.80 1.03 -9.94
N VAL A 353 1.37 -0.24 -10.09
CA VAL A 353 1.86 -1.17 -11.13
C VAL A 353 1.58 -0.62 -12.53
N ASN A 354 0.33 -0.16 -12.75
CA ASN A 354 -0.14 0.34 -14.04
C ASN A 354 0.59 1.61 -14.49
N ILE A 355 1.03 2.45 -13.56
CA ILE A 355 1.79 3.66 -13.86
C ILE A 355 3.27 3.34 -14.05
N LEU A 356 3.91 2.69 -13.05
CA LEU A 356 5.36 2.49 -13.04
C LEU A 356 5.84 1.47 -14.07
N PHE A 357 5.03 0.47 -14.39
CA PHE A 357 5.41 -0.61 -15.32
C PHE A 357 4.74 -0.50 -16.69
N ASN A 358 4.20 0.67 -17.02
CA ASN A 358 3.67 0.98 -18.33
C ASN A 358 4.62 1.92 -19.08
N PRO A 359 5.34 1.45 -20.11
CA PRO A 359 6.24 2.30 -20.88
C PRO A 359 5.56 3.56 -21.47
N LEU A 360 4.26 3.50 -21.78
CA LEU A 360 3.51 4.65 -22.27
C LEU A 360 3.34 5.76 -21.22
N MET A 361 3.51 5.43 -19.95
CA MET A 361 3.47 6.41 -18.86
C MET A 361 4.82 7.10 -18.60
N TYR A 362 5.92 6.59 -19.13
CA TYR A 362 7.24 7.18 -18.86
C TYR A 362 7.37 8.64 -19.27
N PRO A 363 6.87 9.09 -20.44
CA PRO A 363 6.87 10.53 -20.76
C PRO A 363 6.09 11.37 -19.73
N VAL A 364 4.97 10.86 -19.24
CA VAL A 364 4.12 11.53 -18.24
C VAL A 364 4.86 11.60 -16.89
N ILE A 365 5.47 10.50 -16.46
CA ILE A 365 6.26 10.43 -15.22
C ILE A 365 7.46 11.39 -15.29
N LEU A 366 8.19 11.40 -16.41
CA LEU A 366 9.34 12.27 -16.61
C LEU A 366 8.95 13.75 -16.60
N LYS A 367 7.83 14.09 -17.25
CA LYS A 367 7.30 15.47 -17.23
C LYS A 367 6.95 15.90 -15.81
N GLU A 368 6.22 15.08 -15.06
CA GLU A 368 5.82 15.40 -13.70
C GLU A 368 7.04 15.47 -12.75
N TRP A 369 7.99 14.55 -12.91
CA TRP A 369 9.27 14.57 -12.18
C TRP A 369 10.06 15.87 -12.46
N ALA A 370 10.18 16.28 -13.71
CA ALA A 370 10.86 17.52 -14.07
C ALA A 370 10.15 18.75 -13.49
N THR A 371 8.81 18.76 -13.55
CA THR A 371 7.98 19.82 -12.94
C THR A 371 8.19 19.90 -11.44
N LEU A 372 8.21 18.77 -10.75
CA LEU A 372 8.45 18.68 -9.31
C LEU A 372 9.86 19.20 -8.97
N LYS A 373 10.89 18.74 -9.69
CA LYS A 373 12.28 19.20 -9.48
C LYS A 373 12.43 20.69 -9.69
N TRP A 374 11.84 21.22 -10.75
CA TRP A 374 11.92 22.64 -11.03
C TRP A 374 11.22 23.51 -9.97
N ALA A 375 10.05 23.08 -9.49
CA ALA A 375 9.37 23.74 -8.39
C ALA A 375 10.23 23.76 -7.13
N GLN A 376 10.84 22.63 -6.78
CA GLN A 376 11.71 22.49 -5.62
C GLN A 376 12.96 23.37 -5.71
N LEU A 377 13.57 23.50 -6.89
CA LEU A 377 14.71 24.40 -7.10
C LEU A 377 14.34 25.87 -6.94
N ARG A 378 13.14 26.26 -7.36
CA ARG A 378 12.64 27.64 -7.18
C ARG A 378 12.35 28.02 -5.74
N HIS A 379 11.94 27.06 -4.91
CA HIS A 379 11.67 27.31 -3.49
C HIS A 379 12.91 27.45 -2.62
N GLY A 380 14.12 27.37 -3.21
CA GLY A 380 15.39 27.74 -2.58
C GLY A 380 15.68 26.98 -1.29
N LEU A 381 15.54 25.65 -1.30
CA LEU A 381 15.73 24.86 -0.10
C LEU A 381 17.20 24.64 0.21
N SER A 382 17.63 25.22 1.33
CA SER A 382 18.82 24.79 2.01
C SER A 382 18.64 23.37 2.61
N PRO A 383 19.70 22.57 2.71
CA PRO A 383 19.67 21.25 3.36
C PRO A 383 19.18 21.27 4.82
N GLU A 384 19.21 22.43 5.47
CA GLU A 384 18.82 22.64 6.87
C GLU A 384 17.33 22.41 7.17
N VAL A 385 16.44 22.51 6.16
CA VAL A 385 15.01 22.18 6.33
C VAL A 385 14.80 20.68 6.52
N MET A 386 15.76 19.84 6.17
CA MET A 386 15.67 18.40 6.42
C MET A 386 15.92 18.01 7.90
N GLU A 387 16.54 18.87 8.70
CA GLU A 387 16.83 18.63 10.13
C GLU A 387 15.82 19.24 11.08
N SER A 388 15.01 20.20 10.64
CA SER A 388 13.98 20.83 11.49
C SER A 388 12.66 20.06 11.49
N ALA A 389 12.66 18.85 12.05
CA ALA A 389 11.44 18.34 12.67
C ALA A 389 11.11 19.26 13.85
N PRO A 390 9.85 19.72 14.00
CA PRO A 390 9.53 20.62 15.10
C PRO A 390 9.90 19.98 16.43
N ARG A 391 10.76 20.63 17.20
CA ARG A 391 11.13 20.29 18.59
C ARG A 391 9.97 20.54 19.57
N ALA A 392 8.75 20.33 19.15
CA ALA A 392 7.54 20.59 19.96
C ALA A 392 6.97 19.30 20.52
N VAL A 393 7.74 18.51 21.26
CA VAL A 393 7.21 17.37 22.03
C VAL A 393 7.91 17.24 23.40
N GLU A 394 8.33 18.35 24.02
CA GLU A 394 8.87 18.27 25.40
C GLU A 394 7.87 18.58 26.51
N SER A 395 6.58 18.75 26.24
CA SER A 395 5.63 19.20 27.28
C SER A 395 4.32 18.41 27.43
N TYR A 396 4.27 17.15 27.07
CA TYR A 396 3.17 16.28 27.48
C TYR A 396 3.69 15.07 28.26
N ARG A 397 4.03 15.29 29.55
CA ARG A 397 3.96 14.22 30.55
C ARG A 397 2.50 14.00 30.86
N VAL A 398 1.95 12.88 30.41
CA VAL A 398 0.72 12.34 30.99
C VAL A 398 1.14 11.72 32.31
N GLU A 399 0.77 12.32 33.41
CA GLU A 399 0.77 11.65 34.71
C GLU A 399 -0.23 10.49 34.63
N ILE A 400 0.22 9.33 35.15
CA ILE A 400 -0.47 8.04 35.19
C ILE A 400 -1.70 8.13 36.12
#